data_072494847e18f5e7ab836e60ff7eba08
#
_entry.id   072494847e18f5e7ab836e60ff7eba08
#
_cell.length_a   1.000
_cell.length_b   1.000
_cell.length_c   1.000
_cell.angle_alpha   90.00
_cell.angle_beta   90.00
_cell.angle_gamma   90.00
#
_symmetry.space_group_name_H-M   'P 1'
#
loop_
_entity.id
_entity.type
_entity.pdbx_description
1 polymer ?
#
loop_
_entity_poly.entity_id
_entity_poly.type
_entity_poly.pdbx_seq_one_letter_code
_entity_poly.pdbx_strand_id
1 'polypeptide(L)'
;MIYFLKITYSLFLSILIFFSTLSYVLSDELDILLGATTKHYCSCLFVSELSKEQCDTMFQRSISNAVSEPELINQIKLIEVQIESTSKEISMQVENKIVRSVYAGEKGCHLDN
;
A
#
# COMPACT_ATOMS: atom_id res chain seq x y z
N MET A 1 9.70 46.82 11.97
CA MET A 1 8.56 46.40 11.14
C MET A 1 9.01 45.47 9.98
N ILE A 2 9.98 45.86 9.19
CA ILE A 2 10.51 45.03 8.07
C ILE A 2 11.14 43.70 8.54
N TYR A 3 11.81 43.71 9.69
CA TYR A 3 12.39 42.50 10.29
C TYR A 3 11.34 41.50 10.75
N PHE A 4 10.25 41.96 11.31
CA PHE A 4 9.12 41.12 11.74
C PHE A 4 8.45 40.43 10.54
N LEU A 5 8.26 41.17 9.43
CA LEU A 5 7.68 40.64 8.21
C LEU A 5 8.58 39.55 7.59
N LYS A 6 9.89 39.76 7.59
CA LYS A 6 10.86 38.76 7.07
C LYS A 6 10.88 37.47 7.91
N ILE A 7 10.80 37.58 9.22
CA ILE A 7 10.80 36.42 10.13
C ILE A 7 9.51 35.63 9.97
N THR A 8 8.37 36.29 9.91
CA THR A 8 7.06 35.62 9.72
C THR A 8 6.96 34.96 8.36
N TYR A 9 7.48 35.57 7.31
CA TYR A 9 7.50 34.99 5.97
C TYR A 9 8.42 33.75 5.89
N SER A 10 9.58 33.81 6.52
CA SER A 10 10.52 32.68 6.58
C SER A 10 9.94 31.50 7.35
N LEU A 11 9.27 31.74 8.48
CA LEU A 11 8.58 30.71 9.25
C LEU A 11 7.43 30.06 8.45
N PHE A 12 6.65 30.87 7.75
CA PHE A 12 5.54 30.36 6.95
C PHE A 12 6.02 29.48 5.78
N LEU A 13 7.11 29.91 5.13
CA LEU A 13 7.72 29.12 4.05
C LEU A 13 8.27 27.79 4.56
N SER A 14 8.90 27.78 5.73
CA SER A 14 9.42 26.57 6.37
C SER A 14 8.30 25.57 6.71
N ILE A 15 7.17 26.05 7.22
CA ILE A 15 6.01 25.23 7.53
C ILE A 15 5.41 24.63 6.25
N LEU A 16 5.28 25.39 5.17
CA LEU A 16 4.78 24.89 3.89
C LEU A 16 5.65 23.76 3.31
N ILE A 17 6.98 23.91 3.38
CA ILE A 17 7.92 22.89 2.92
C ILE A 17 7.79 21.63 3.77
N PHE A 18 7.65 21.77 5.08
CA PHE A 18 7.49 20.63 5.98
C PHE A 18 6.21 19.85 5.70
N PHE A 19 5.09 20.53 5.46
CA PHE A 19 3.82 19.88 5.12
C PHE A 19 3.87 19.16 3.77
N SER A 20 4.54 19.72 2.77
CA SER A 20 4.68 19.06 1.47
C SER A 20 5.56 17.81 1.54
N THR A 21 6.65 17.81 2.28
CA THR A 21 7.49 16.62 2.46
C THR A 21 6.78 15.52 3.23
N LEU A 22 5.98 15.85 4.23
CA LEU A 22 5.21 14.88 5.00
C LEU A 22 4.18 14.13 4.12
N SER A 23 3.53 14.82 3.20
CA SER A 23 2.58 14.21 2.27
C SER A 23 3.23 13.19 1.32
N TYR A 24 4.45 13.44 0.88
CA TYR A 24 5.20 12.51 0.03
C TYR A 24 5.56 11.22 0.77
N VAL A 25 6.01 11.31 2.01
CA VAL A 25 6.39 10.14 2.82
C VAL A 25 5.20 9.21 3.05
N LEU A 26 4.03 9.75 3.37
CA LEU A 26 2.81 8.96 3.59
C LEU A 26 2.32 8.21 2.33
N SER A 27 2.50 8.80 1.13
CA SER A 27 2.11 8.14 -0.12
C SER A 27 3.02 6.96 -0.47
N ASP A 28 4.32 7.05 -0.19
CA ASP A 28 5.28 5.98 -0.46
C ASP A 28 5.05 4.75 0.43
N GLU A 29 4.69 4.94 1.70
CA GLU A 29 4.36 3.83 2.61
C GLU A 29 3.15 3.02 2.12
N LEU A 30 2.13 3.69 1.60
CA LEU A 30 0.95 3.02 1.06
C LEU A 30 1.30 2.20 -0.19
N ASP A 31 2.14 2.71 -1.07
CA ASP A 31 2.59 1.99 -2.27
C ASP A 31 3.38 0.74 -1.92
N ILE A 32 4.27 0.82 -0.93
CA ILE A 32 5.04 -0.33 -0.43
C ILE A 32 4.10 -1.38 0.16
N LEU A 33 3.14 -0.96 0.98
CA LEU A 33 2.17 -1.85 1.60
C LEU A 33 1.31 -2.57 0.56
N LEU A 34 0.77 -1.84 -0.42
CA LEU A 34 -0.03 -2.41 -1.50
C LEU A 34 0.80 -3.37 -2.36
N GLY A 35 2.03 -3.01 -2.70
CA GLY A 35 2.94 -3.87 -3.45
C GLY A 35 3.25 -5.17 -2.72
N ALA A 36 3.59 -5.11 -1.45
CA ALA A 36 3.85 -6.28 -0.62
C ALA A 36 2.61 -7.17 -0.49
N THR A 37 1.44 -6.58 -0.30
CA THR A 37 0.17 -7.28 -0.15
C THR A 37 -0.26 -7.99 -1.43
N THR A 38 -0.16 -7.34 -2.59
CA THR A 38 -0.48 -7.96 -3.88
C THR A 38 0.44 -9.13 -4.19
N LYS A 39 1.73 -9.01 -3.91
CA LYS A 39 2.69 -10.12 -4.07
C LYS A 39 2.37 -11.28 -3.13
N HIS A 40 1.99 -10.99 -1.90
CA HIS A 40 1.60 -12.00 -0.93
C HIS A 40 0.39 -12.81 -1.42
N TYR A 41 -0.67 -12.14 -1.87
CA TYR A 41 -1.86 -12.80 -2.42
C TYR A 41 -1.54 -13.58 -3.69
N CYS A 42 -0.74 -13.04 -4.59
CA CYS A 42 -0.31 -13.72 -5.79
C CYS A 42 0.43 -15.01 -5.46
N SER A 43 1.38 -14.98 -4.54
CA SER A 43 2.12 -16.16 -4.10
C SER A 43 1.23 -17.16 -3.37
N CYS A 44 0.33 -16.70 -2.52
CA CYS A 44 -0.60 -17.54 -1.79
C CYS A 44 -1.55 -18.30 -2.72
N LEU A 45 -2.13 -17.62 -3.71
CA LEU A 45 -3.12 -18.20 -4.62
C LEU A 45 -2.49 -19.04 -5.74
N PHE A 46 -1.41 -18.58 -6.33
CA PHE A 46 -0.85 -19.18 -7.56
C PHE A 46 0.39 -20.04 -7.34
N VAL A 47 1.19 -19.76 -6.34
CA VAL A 47 2.36 -20.59 -5.99
C VAL A 47 1.98 -21.68 -4.99
N SER A 48 1.33 -21.31 -3.90
CA SER A 48 0.91 -22.23 -2.84
C SER A 48 -0.42 -22.92 -3.13
N GLU A 49 -1.15 -22.47 -4.15
CA GLU A 49 -2.44 -23.03 -4.59
C GLU A 49 -3.50 -23.09 -3.48
N LEU A 50 -3.48 -22.13 -2.57
CA LEU A 50 -4.46 -22.00 -1.50
C LEU A 50 -5.71 -21.28 -1.99
N SER A 51 -6.83 -21.46 -1.29
CA SER A 51 -8.07 -20.75 -1.59
C SER A 51 -7.98 -19.28 -1.21
N LYS A 52 -8.83 -18.44 -1.81
CA LYS A 52 -8.94 -17.03 -1.45
C LYS A 52 -9.22 -16.85 0.03
N GLU A 53 -10.09 -17.65 0.60
CA GLU A 53 -10.44 -17.61 2.04
C GLU A 53 -9.24 -17.90 2.95
N GLN A 54 -8.43 -18.87 2.59
CA GLN A 54 -7.20 -19.18 3.31
C GLN A 54 -6.19 -18.04 3.21
N CYS A 55 -6.03 -17.46 2.03
CA CYS A 55 -5.17 -16.30 1.81
C CYS A 55 -5.63 -15.07 2.60
N ASP A 56 -6.92 -14.80 2.61
CA ASP A 56 -7.52 -13.72 3.41
C ASP A 56 -7.25 -13.91 4.90
N THR A 57 -7.40 -15.12 5.42
CA THR A 57 -7.16 -15.44 6.83
C THR A 57 -5.70 -15.25 7.20
N MET A 58 -4.77 -15.71 6.36
CA MET A 58 -3.33 -15.53 6.58
C MET A 58 -2.95 -14.05 6.57
N PHE A 59 -3.51 -13.30 5.65
CA PHE A 59 -3.27 -11.86 5.53
C PHE A 59 -3.78 -11.10 6.76
N GLN A 60 -5.01 -11.36 7.19
CA GLN A 60 -5.59 -10.75 8.39
C GLN A 60 -4.78 -11.04 9.65
N ARG A 61 -4.29 -12.26 9.78
CA ARG A 61 -3.42 -12.65 10.90
C ARG A 61 -2.09 -11.91 10.87
N SER A 62 -1.47 -11.79 9.71
CA SER A 62 -0.21 -11.06 9.55
C SER A 62 -0.36 -9.59 9.90
N ILE A 63 -1.43 -8.96 9.47
CA ILE A 63 -1.71 -7.55 9.77
C ILE A 63 -2.00 -7.35 11.26
N SER A 64 -2.81 -8.20 11.88
CA SER A 64 -3.12 -8.11 13.30
C SER A 64 -1.88 -8.18 14.18
N ASN A 65 -0.86 -8.93 13.75
CA ASN A 65 0.40 -9.06 14.45
C ASN A 65 1.37 -7.88 14.17
N ALA A 66 1.30 -7.29 12.98
CA ALA A 66 2.23 -6.26 12.56
C ALA A 66 1.75 -4.83 12.85
N VAL A 67 0.45 -4.62 12.95
CA VAL A 67 -0.17 -3.29 13.06
C VAL A 67 -1.03 -3.23 14.30
N SER A 68 -0.69 -2.32 15.20
CA SER A 68 -1.45 -2.06 16.44
C SER A 68 -2.42 -0.88 16.33
N GLU A 69 -2.36 -0.10 15.26
CA GLU A 69 -3.20 1.09 15.08
C GLU A 69 -4.55 0.75 14.44
N PRO A 70 -5.68 1.07 15.12
CA PRO A 70 -7.02 0.76 14.60
C PRO A 70 -7.36 1.46 13.29
N GLU A 71 -6.82 2.66 13.08
CA GLU A 71 -7.07 3.45 11.89
C GLU A 71 -6.46 2.82 10.63
N LEU A 72 -5.25 2.29 10.74
CA LEU A 72 -4.59 1.61 9.66
C LEU A 72 -5.29 0.28 9.30
N ILE A 73 -5.78 -0.43 10.30
CA ILE A 73 -6.58 -1.64 10.10
C ILE A 73 -7.87 -1.34 9.34
N ASN A 74 -8.52 -0.21 9.60
CA ASN A 74 -9.71 0.22 8.88
C ASN A 74 -9.40 0.57 7.42
N GLN A 75 -8.27 1.21 7.15
CA GLN A 75 -7.82 1.48 5.78
C GLN A 75 -7.53 0.20 5.00
N ILE A 76 -6.94 -0.78 5.64
CA ILE A 76 -6.66 -2.08 5.04
C ILE A 76 -7.95 -2.83 4.66
N LYS A 77 -9.00 -2.71 5.47
CA LYS A 77 -10.32 -3.28 5.15
C LYS A 77 -10.99 -2.67 3.93
N LEU A 78 -10.59 -1.46 3.53
CA LEU A 78 -11.10 -0.78 2.34
C LEU A 78 -10.37 -1.21 1.05
N ILE A 79 -9.36 -2.06 1.15
CA ILE A 79 -8.64 -2.56 -0.02
C ILE A 79 -9.52 -3.54 -0.79
N GLU A 80 -9.85 -3.19 -2.02
CA GLU A 80 -10.51 -4.11 -2.93
C GLU A 80 -9.49 -5.00 -3.63
N VAL A 81 -9.67 -6.31 -3.47
CA VAL A 81 -8.83 -7.32 -4.10
C VAL A 81 -9.58 -7.91 -5.29
N GLN A 82 -9.01 -7.75 -6.50
CA GLN A 82 -9.51 -8.35 -7.71
C GLN A 82 -8.56 -9.46 -8.16
N ILE A 83 -9.11 -10.63 -8.43
CA ILE A 83 -8.38 -11.82 -8.84
C ILE A 83 -8.78 -12.19 -10.25
N GLU A 84 -7.83 -12.15 -11.19
CA GLU A 84 -8.01 -12.63 -12.54
C GLU A 84 -7.33 -14.00 -12.69
N SER A 85 -8.13 -15.06 -12.64
CA SER A 85 -7.62 -16.42 -12.64
C SER A 85 -7.00 -16.84 -13.98
N THR A 86 -7.48 -16.31 -15.09
CA THR A 86 -7.01 -16.66 -16.43
C THR A 86 -5.61 -16.15 -16.69
N SER A 87 -5.34 -14.89 -16.39
CA SER A 87 -4.02 -14.26 -16.53
C SER A 87 -3.12 -14.43 -15.30
N LYS A 88 -3.64 -15.03 -14.22
CA LYS A 88 -2.97 -15.17 -12.93
C LYS A 88 -2.45 -13.83 -12.41
N GLU A 89 -3.34 -12.88 -12.32
CA GLU A 89 -3.08 -11.51 -11.93
C GLU A 89 -3.89 -11.14 -10.69
N ILE A 90 -3.26 -10.44 -9.77
CA ILE A 90 -3.90 -9.83 -8.61
C ILE A 90 -3.79 -8.33 -8.75
N SER A 91 -4.91 -7.63 -8.66
CA SER A 91 -4.91 -6.17 -8.53
C SER A 91 -5.56 -5.75 -7.23
N MET A 92 -4.98 -4.75 -6.61
CA MET A 92 -5.52 -4.10 -5.42
C MET A 92 -5.72 -2.63 -5.68
N GLN A 93 -6.87 -2.13 -5.27
CA GLN A 93 -7.23 -0.74 -5.42
C GLN A 93 -7.56 -0.14 -4.07
N VAL A 94 -6.95 1.01 -3.78
CA VAL A 94 -7.30 1.88 -2.66
C VAL A 94 -7.38 3.30 -3.20
N GLU A 95 -8.56 3.91 -3.09
CA GLU A 95 -8.84 5.23 -3.66
C GLU A 95 -8.49 5.29 -5.17
N ASN A 96 -7.50 6.08 -5.55
CA ASN A 96 -7.05 6.25 -6.94
C ASN A 96 -5.82 5.40 -7.30
N LYS A 97 -5.30 4.61 -6.34
CA LYS A 97 -4.11 3.78 -6.55
C LYS A 97 -4.49 2.35 -6.88
N ILE A 98 -3.91 1.84 -7.96
CA ILE A 98 -4.05 0.45 -8.40
C ILE A 98 -2.66 -0.16 -8.48
N VAL A 99 -2.46 -1.26 -7.79
CA VAL A 99 -1.22 -2.03 -7.83
C VAL A 99 -1.54 -3.44 -8.31
N ARG A 100 -0.74 -3.95 -9.24
CA ARG A 100 -0.89 -5.27 -9.83
C ARG A 100 0.31 -6.15 -9.54
N SER A 101 0.05 -7.43 -9.35
CA SER A 101 1.06 -8.47 -9.30
C SER A 101 0.69 -9.60 -10.25
N VAL A 102 1.66 -10.06 -11.02
CA VAL A 102 1.46 -11.10 -12.04
C VAL A 102 2.32 -12.32 -11.71
N TYR A 103 1.72 -13.50 -11.80
CA TYR A 103 2.44 -14.75 -11.69
C TYR A 103 3.11 -15.11 -13.01
N ALA A 104 4.42 -15.32 -12.99
CA ALA A 104 5.26 -15.59 -14.16
C ALA A 104 5.95 -16.95 -14.10
N GLY A 105 5.27 -18.00 -13.63
CA GLY A 105 5.80 -19.36 -13.55
C GLY A 105 7.03 -19.46 -12.63
N GLU A 106 8.17 -19.88 -13.17
CA GLU A 106 9.39 -20.09 -12.40
C GLU A 106 9.92 -18.82 -11.70
N LYS A 107 9.57 -17.66 -12.22
CA LYS A 107 9.96 -16.36 -11.63
C LYS A 107 9.07 -15.94 -10.45
N GLY A 108 8.01 -16.70 -10.16
CA GLY A 108 7.06 -16.37 -9.14
C GLY A 108 6.22 -15.12 -9.45
N CYS A 109 5.82 -14.39 -8.42
CA CYS A 109 5.01 -13.19 -8.55
C CYS A 109 5.89 -11.94 -8.59
N HIS A 110 5.60 -11.03 -9.51
CA HIS A 110 6.27 -9.75 -9.62
C HIS A 110 5.25 -8.62 -9.81
N LEU A 111 5.63 -7.42 -9.37
CA LEU A 111 4.81 -6.23 -9.57
C LEU A 111 4.85 -5.80 -11.05
N ASP A 112 3.68 -5.55 -11.60
CA ASP A 112 3.52 -4.99 -12.93
C ASP A 112 3.23 -3.49 -12.79
N ASN A 113 4.19 -2.69 -13.20
CA ASN A 113 4.11 -1.23 -13.18
C ASN A 113 3.64 -0.67 -14.51
#